data_b5cf8ef0b20f770c06a3c689638b2e28
#
_entry.id   b5cf8ef0b20f770c06a3c689638b2e28
#
_cell.length_a   1.000
_cell.length_b   1.000
_cell.length_c   1.000
_cell.angle_alpha   90.00
_cell.angle_beta   90.00
_cell.angle_gamma   90.00
#
_symmetry.space_group_name_H-M   'P 1'
#
loop_
_entity.id
_entity.type
_entity.pdbx_description
1 polymer ?
#
loop_
_entity_poly.entity_id
_entity_poly.type
_entity_poly.pdbx_seq_one_letter_code
_entity_poly.pdbx_strand_id
1 'polypeptide(L)'
;MIKFLDLQKITQKYSDEIHEAVDRVVDSGWYLQGKENEKFEVNYAHYIGTKYTIGCANGLDALILIFRAYIELGIMEPGDEVIVPANTYIASILAISENDLKPVLVEPSLETYQIDDSKIEEVITTRTKAILIVHLYGQCAYTDKIGELCKKYNLKLVEDNAQ
;
A
#
# COMPACT_ATOMS: atom_id res chain seq x y z
N MET A 1 3.10 -34.93 -7.42
CA MET A 1 2.23 -34.20 -6.49
C MET A 1 1.94 -32.84 -7.09
N ILE A 2 0.70 -32.39 -7.13
CA ILE A 2 0.34 -31.04 -7.58
C ILE A 2 0.64 -30.08 -6.43
N LYS A 3 1.53 -29.08 -6.66
CA LYS A 3 1.84 -28.05 -5.68
C LYS A 3 0.70 -27.04 -5.66
N PHE A 4 0.32 -26.53 -4.48
CA PHE A 4 -0.66 -25.45 -4.33
C PHE A 4 -0.18 -24.16 -5.02
N LEU A 5 1.10 -23.82 -4.85
CA LEU A 5 1.79 -22.72 -5.54
C LEU A 5 3.17 -23.23 -5.99
N ASP A 6 3.47 -23.12 -7.27
CA ASP A 6 4.76 -23.52 -7.85
C ASP A 6 5.49 -22.30 -8.40
N LEU A 7 6.17 -21.58 -7.50
CA LEU A 7 6.96 -20.38 -7.84
C LEU A 7 8.03 -20.67 -8.88
N GLN A 8 8.62 -21.89 -8.88
CA GLN A 8 9.63 -22.27 -9.86
C GLN A 8 9.07 -22.25 -11.29
N LYS A 9 7.85 -22.76 -11.48
CA LYS A 9 7.19 -22.74 -12.81
C LYS A 9 6.88 -21.31 -13.26
N ILE A 10 6.50 -20.44 -12.34
CA ILE A 10 6.26 -19.02 -12.65
C ILE A 10 7.57 -18.37 -13.09
N THR A 11 8.64 -18.55 -12.32
CA THR A 11 9.97 -17.99 -12.64
C THR A 11 10.50 -18.54 -13.98
N GLN A 12 10.36 -19.85 -14.23
CA GLN A 12 10.81 -20.47 -15.48
C GLN A 12 10.18 -19.86 -16.73
N LYS A 13 8.93 -19.40 -16.63
CA LYS A 13 8.23 -18.76 -17.75
C LYS A 13 8.90 -17.48 -18.23
N TYR A 14 9.58 -16.78 -17.33
CA TYR A 14 10.25 -15.50 -17.58
C TYR A 14 11.77 -15.58 -17.34
N SER A 15 12.31 -16.80 -17.37
CA SER A 15 13.71 -17.08 -17.00
C SER A 15 14.72 -16.22 -17.76
N ASP A 16 14.59 -16.15 -19.07
CA ASP A 16 15.56 -15.47 -19.92
C ASP A 16 15.56 -13.94 -19.63
N GLU A 17 14.38 -13.34 -19.55
CA GLU A 17 14.23 -11.92 -19.23
C GLU A 17 14.77 -11.57 -17.84
N ILE A 18 14.55 -12.48 -16.85
CA ILE A 18 15.05 -12.31 -15.48
C ILE A 18 16.58 -12.38 -15.48
N HIS A 19 17.18 -13.39 -16.15
CA HIS A 19 18.63 -13.53 -16.22
C HIS A 19 19.29 -12.34 -16.92
N GLU A 20 18.75 -11.90 -18.05
CA GLU A 20 19.25 -10.70 -18.74
C GLU A 20 19.22 -9.45 -17.85
N ALA A 21 18.16 -9.25 -17.05
CA ALA A 21 18.07 -8.12 -16.14
C ALA A 21 19.08 -8.21 -15.00
N VAL A 22 19.28 -9.41 -14.44
CA VAL A 22 20.27 -9.67 -13.39
C VAL A 22 21.68 -9.45 -13.92
N ASP A 23 22.01 -9.98 -15.09
CA ASP A 23 23.32 -9.82 -15.71
C ASP A 23 23.65 -8.35 -15.95
N ARG A 24 22.71 -7.55 -16.47
CA ARG A 24 22.90 -6.10 -16.63
C ARG A 24 23.24 -5.40 -15.32
N VAL A 25 22.62 -5.80 -14.20
CA VAL A 25 22.90 -5.22 -12.88
C VAL A 25 24.30 -5.61 -12.41
N VAL A 26 24.64 -6.92 -12.52
CA VAL A 26 25.94 -7.45 -12.10
C VAL A 26 27.07 -6.79 -12.91
N ASP A 27 26.94 -6.73 -14.23
CA ASP A 27 27.94 -6.15 -15.12
C ASP A 27 28.15 -4.66 -14.91
N SER A 28 27.07 -3.96 -14.50
CA SER A 28 27.15 -2.52 -14.22
C SER A 28 27.90 -2.19 -12.94
N GLY A 29 27.97 -3.11 -11.98
CA GLY A 29 28.49 -2.87 -10.64
C GLY A 29 27.63 -1.92 -9.79
N TRP A 30 26.47 -1.48 -10.28
CA TRP A 30 25.56 -0.59 -9.58
C TRP A 30 24.32 -1.35 -9.09
N TYR A 31 24.32 -1.75 -7.83
CA TYR A 31 23.36 -2.69 -7.27
C TYR A 31 22.12 -2.06 -6.61
N LEU A 32 22.18 -0.77 -6.24
CA LEU A 32 21.10 -0.09 -5.53
C LEU A 32 20.62 1.13 -6.33
N GLN A 33 19.31 1.27 -6.49
CA GLN A 33 18.67 2.41 -7.16
C GLN A 33 19.27 2.71 -8.55
N GLY A 34 19.58 1.64 -9.31
CA GLY A 34 20.15 1.72 -10.64
C GLY A 34 19.07 1.73 -11.74
N LYS A 35 19.57 1.56 -12.99
CA LYS A 35 18.72 1.64 -14.19
C LYS A 35 17.53 0.68 -14.24
N GLU A 36 17.64 -0.52 -13.64
CA GLU A 36 16.51 -1.45 -13.61
C GLU A 36 15.42 -0.98 -12.65
N ASN A 37 15.80 -0.31 -11.54
CA ASN A 37 14.84 0.34 -10.64
C ASN A 37 14.13 1.51 -11.36
N GLU A 38 14.87 2.38 -12.05
CA GLU A 38 14.29 3.48 -12.83
C GLU A 38 13.30 2.97 -13.89
N LYS A 39 13.67 1.91 -14.61
CA LYS A 39 12.78 1.26 -15.59
C LYS A 39 11.51 0.72 -14.94
N PHE A 40 11.64 0.08 -13.79
CA PHE A 40 10.51 -0.43 -13.04
C PHE A 40 9.56 0.72 -12.66
N GLU A 41 10.08 1.79 -12.08
CA GLU A 41 9.28 2.94 -11.64
C GLU A 41 8.50 3.57 -12.81
N VAL A 42 9.15 3.79 -13.94
CA VAL A 42 8.51 4.35 -15.14
C VAL A 42 7.44 3.41 -15.70
N ASN A 43 7.79 2.13 -15.86
CA ASN A 43 6.88 1.14 -16.46
C ASN A 43 5.68 0.87 -15.57
N TYR A 44 5.89 0.79 -14.26
CA TYR A 44 4.81 0.54 -13.31
C TYR A 44 3.89 1.75 -13.17
N ALA A 45 4.43 2.97 -13.15
CA ALA A 45 3.64 4.19 -13.18
C ALA A 45 2.75 4.24 -14.45
N HIS A 46 3.30 3.88 -15.61
CA HIS A 46 2.55 3.82 -16.86
C HIS A 46 1.46 2.74 -16.82
N TYR A 47 1.77 1.56 -16.31
CA TYR A 47 0.85 0.43 -16.22
C TYR A 47 -0.36 0.74 -15.32
N ILE A 48 -0.11 1.34 -14.15
CA ILE A 48 -1.16 1.71 -13.20
C ILE A 48 -1.90 3.00 -13.60
N GLY A 49 -1.28 3.85 -14.44
CA GLY A 49 -1.83 5.16 -14.81
C GLY A 49 -1.57 6.25 -13.75
N THR A 50 -0.57 6.05 -12.89
CA THR A 50 -0.15 7.06 -11.91
C THR A 50 0.91 7.98 -12.50
N LYS A 51 1.09 9.15 -11.86
CA LYS A 51 2.13 10.09 -12.30
C LYS A 51 3.54 9.63 -11.90
N TYR A 52 3.67 8.97 -10.75
CA TYR A 52 4.93 8.54 -10.18
C TYR A 52 4.80 7.17 -9.53
N THR A 53 5.89 6.43 -9.54
CA THR A 53 6.13 5.24 -8.73
C THR A 53 7.47 5.43 -8.05
N ILE A 54 7.57 5.01 -6.80
CA ILE A 54 8.80 5.07 -6.01
C ILE A 54 9.09 3.67 -5.49
N GLY A 55 10.24 3.11 -5.92
CA GLY A 55 10.70 1.82 -5.44
C GLY A 55 11.13 1.90 -3.98
N CYS A 56 10.73 0.92 -3.18
CA CYS A 56 11.12 0.76 -1.78
C CYS A 56 11.36 -0.72 -1.47
N ALA A 57 11.83 -1.03 -0.28
CA ALA A 57 12.26 -2.38 0.05
C ALA A 57 11.11 -3.39 0.14
N ASN A 58 9.97 -2.99 0.71
CA ASN A 58 8.80 -3.84 0.91
C ASN A 58 7.55 -3.00 1.17
N GLY A 59 6.38 -3.67 1.29
CA GLY A 59 5.10 -2.99 1.48
C GLY A 59 4.97 -2.26 2.83
N LEU A 60 5.57 -2.77 3.91
CA LEU A 60 5.58 -2.07 5.19
C LEU A 60 6.34 -0.76 5.09
N ASP A 61 7.55 -0.77 4.50
CA ASP A 61 8.34 0.43 4.29
C ASP A 61 7.61 1.42 3.37
N ALA A 62 6.91 0.93 2.34
CA ALA A 62 6.09 1.76 1.48
C ALA A 62 5.03 2.54 2.28
N LEU A 63 4.27 1.86 3.14
CA LEU A 63 3.25 2.49 3.97
C LEU A 63 3.86 3.45 5.00
N ILE A 64 4.97 3.07 5.64
CA ILE A 64 5.71 3.96 6.56
C ILE A 64 6.12 5.25 5.84
N LEU A 65 6.69 5.13 4.65
CA LEU A 65 7.14 6.29 3.86
C LEU A 65 5.98 7.18 3.39
N ILE A 66 4.81 6.61 3.07
CA ILE A 66 3.62 7.37 2.72
C ILE A 66 3.18 8.25 3.90
N PHE A 67 3.04 7.68 5.10
CA PHE A 67 2.65 8.46 6.27
C PHE A 67 3.72 9.46 6.68
N ARG A 68 4.99 9.08 6.61
CA ARG A 68 6.10 10.00 6.85
C ARG A 68 6.08 11.19 5.90
N ALA A 69 5.82 10.94 4.62
CA ALA A 69 5.71 12.01 3.64
C ALA A 69 4.54 12.97 3.96
N TYR A 70 3.40 12.46 4.41
CA TYR A 70 2.30 13.33 4.84
C TYR A 70 2.65 14.18 6.06
N ILE A 71 3.46 13.67 6.99
CA ILE A 71 3.96 14.44 8.14
C ILE A 71 4.93 15.52 7.68
N GLU A 72 5.91 15.18 6.85
CA GLU A 72 6.90 16.15 6.32
C GLU A 72 6.25 17.26 5.48
N LEU A 73 5.14 16.96 4.81
CA LEU A 73 4.35 17.93 4.04
C LEU A 73 3.41 18.77 4.94
N GLY A 74 3.38 18.55 6.24
CA GLY A 74 2.49 19.26 7.17
C GLY A 74 1.01 18.92 7.01
N ILE A 75 0.70 17.76 6.41
CA ILE A 75 -0.68 17.29 6.23
C ILE A 75 -1.15 16.53 7.48
N MET A 76 -0.23 15.88 8.16
CA MET A 76 -0.45 15.12 9.40
C MET A 76 0.57 15.55 10.45
N GLU A 77 0.25 15.33 11.72
CA GLU A 77 1.15 15.51 12.86
C GLU A 77 1.04 14.31 13.82
N PRO A 78 2.06 14.08 14.68
CA PRO A 78 2.00 13.01 15.68
C PRO A 78 0.70 13.04 16.51
N GLY A 79 0.09 11.86 16.68
CA GLY A 79 -1.19 11.67 17.35
C GLY A 79 -2.42 11.89 16.47
N ASP A 80 -2.28 12.28 15.19
CA ASP A 80 -3.39 12.26 14.26
C ASP A 80 -3.86 10.84 13.99
N GLU A 81 -5.11 10.68 13.61
CA GLU A 81 -5.79 9.40 13.49
C GLU A 81 -5.85 8.93 12.03
N VAL A 82 -5.60 7.63 11.85
CA VAL A 82 -5.76 6.94 10.57
C VAL A 82 -6.72 5.77 10.76
N ILE A 83 -7.83 5.79 10.05
CA ILE A 83 -8.81 4.70 10.05
C ILE A 83 -8.25 3.54 9.25
N VAL A 84 -8.35 2.31 9.79
CA VAL A 84 -7.79 1.09 9.19
C VAL A 84 -8.67 -0.11 9.53
N PRO A 85 -8.80 -1.15 8.64
CA PRO A 85 -9.60 -2.33 8.95
C PRO A 85 -8.99 -3.12 10.12
N ALA A 86 -9.86 -3.59 11.03
CA ALA A 86 -9.45 -4.32 12.24
C ALA A 86 -8.87 -5.71 11.95
N ASN A 87 -9.17 -6.29 10.81
CA ASN A 87 -8.72 -7.62 10.38
C ASN A 87 -7.54 -7.60 9.39
N THR A 88 -6.86 -6.45 9.24
CA THR A 88 -5.72 -6.35 8.33
C THR A 88 -4.49 -7.11 8.87
N TYR A 89 -3.53 -7.38 7.98
CA TYR A 89 -2.20 -7.80 8.40
C TYR A 89 -1.53 -6.70 9.23
N ILE A 90 -0.79 -7.08 10.25
CA ILE A 90 -0.22 -6.14 11.24
C ILE A 90 0.62 -5.01 10.62
N ALA A 91 1.19 -5.21 9.43
CA ALA A 91 2.01 -4.21 8.74
C ALA A 91 1.27 -2.89 8.51
N SER A 92 -0.03 -2.93 8.13
CA SER A 92 -0.83 -1.73 7.92
C SER A 92 -0.98 -0.90 9.20
N ILE A 93 -1.11 -1.58 10.36
CA ILE A 93 -1.22 -0.92 11.68
C ILE A 93 0.15 -0.41 12.14
N LEU A 94 1.21 -1.20 11.96
CA LEU A 94 2.58 -0.80 12.33
C LEU A 94 3.02 0.43 11.56
N ALA A 95 2.70 0.53 10.27
CA ALA A 95 3.06 1.71 9.47
C ALA A 95 2.48 3.01 10.03
N ILE A 96 1.29 2.95 10.62
CA ILE A 96 0.66 4.09 11.30
C ILE A 96 1.38 4.40 12.60
N SER A 97 1.58 3.40 13.47
CA SER A 97 2.17 3.60 14.79
C SER A 97 3.66 3.97 14.77
N GLU A 98 4.43 3.48 13.79
CA GLU A 98 5.85 3.84 13.59
C GLU A 98 6.05 5.33 13.22
N ASN A 99 4.98 5.98 12.79
CA ASN A 99 4.95 7.42 12.51
C ASN A 99 4.32 8.26 13.64
N ASP A 100 4.19 7.69 14.84
CA ASP A 100 3.51 8.32 15.98
C ASP A 100 2.06 8.72 15.69
N LEU A 101 1.43 8.12 14.67
CA LEU A 101 0.03 8.27 14.34
C LEU A 101 -0.80 7.24 15.11
N LYS A 102 -2.09 7.48 15.25
CA LYS A 102 -3.01 6.63 16.01
C LYS A 102 -3.88 5.82 15.07
N PRO A 103 -3.76 4.47 15.03
CA PRO A 103 -4.69 3.64 14.28
C PRO A 103 -6.08 3.62 14.93
N VAL A 104 -7.11 3.86 14.14
CA VAL A 104 -8.53 3.74 14.53
C VAL A 104 -9.11 2.55 13.79
N LEU A 105 -9.39 1.47 14.53
CA LEU A 105 -9.82 0.22 13.95
C LEU A 105 -11.31 0.24 13.62
N VAL A 106 -11.66 -0.19 12.41
CA VAL A 106 -13.03 -0.38 11.96
C VAL A 106 -13.24 -1.85 11.60
N GLU A 107 -14.30 -2.45 12.13
CA GLU A 107 -14.67 -3.84 11.88
C GLU A 107 -14.94 -4.08 10.39
N PRO A 108 -14.58 -5.25 9.86
CA PRO A 108 -14.90 -5.61 8.49
C PRO A 108 -16.37 -5.98 8.31
N SER A 109 -16.85 -5.89 7.08
CA SER A 109 -18.10 -6.52 6.66
C SER A 109 -17.95 -8.05 6.70
N LEU A 110 -18.92 -8.75 7.26
CA LEU A 110 -18.95 -10.22 7.30
C LEU A 110 -19.14 -10.85 5.92
N GLU A 111 -19.63 -10.09 4.95
CA GLU A 111 -19.89 -10.60 3.59
C GLU A 111 -18.61 -10.57 2.73
N THR A 112 -17.82 -9.50 2.85
CA THR A 112 -16.68 -9.25 1.98
C THR A 112 -15.33 -9.36 2.67
N TYR A 113 -15.32 -9.29 4.01
CA TYR A 113 -14.13 -9.14 4.85
C TYR A 113 -13.32 -7.86 4.59
N GLN A 114 -13.81 -6.97 3.74
CA GLN A 114 -13.27 -5.63 3.56
C GLN A 114 -13.73 -4.71 4.69
N ILE A 115 -13.08 -3.56 4.88
CA ILE A 115 -13.52 -2.55 5.85
C ILE A 115 -15.01 -2.24 5.65
N ASP A 116 -15.79 -2.23 6.72
CA ASP A 116 -17.22 -1.90 6.65
C ASP A 116 -17.37 -0.38 6.53
N ASP A 117 -17.63 0.10 5.32
CA ASP A 117 -17.76 1.52 5.02
C ASP A 117 -18.94 2.20 5.73
N SER A 118 -19.93 1.41 6.19
CA SER A 118 -21.06 1.93 6.96
C SER A 118 -20.68 2.41 8.37
N LYS A 119 -19.56 1.90 8.90
CA LYS A 119 -19.05 2.21 10.24
C LYS A 119 -17.96 3.28 10.26
N ILE A 120 -17.41 3.65 9.09
CA ILE A 120 -16.27 4.58 9.00
C ILE A 120 -16.67 5.95 9.56
N GLU A 121 -17.82 6.48 9.16
CA GLU A 121 -18.22 7.85 9.52
C GLU A 121 -18.37 8.06 11.03
N GLU A 122 -18.80 7.04 11.76
CA GLU A 122 -19.02 7.08 13.20
C GLU A 122 -17.74 7.29 14.01
N VAL A 123 -16.59 6.90 13.46
CA VAL A 123 -15.29 7.00 14.12
C VAL A 123 -14.44 8.18 13.66
N ILE A 124 -14.95 8.98 12.72
CA ILE A 124 -14.24 10.19 12.25
C ILE A 124 -14.28 11.25 13.34
N THR A 125 -13.11 11.77 13.67
CA THR A 125 -12.91 12.89 14.59
C THR A 125 -12.21 14.07 13.91
N THR A 126 -12.02 15.16 14.61
CA THR A 126 -11.23 16.31 14.12
C THR A 126 -9.76 15.96 13.89
N ARG A 127 -9.27 14.89 14.51
CA ARG A 127 -7.90 14.39 14.35
C ARG A 127 -7.75 13.36 13.24
N THR A 128 -8.83 12.84 12.68
CA THR A 128 -8.76 11.89 11.58
C THR A 128 -8.23 12.59 10.32
N LYS A 129 -7.17 12.06 9.72
CA LYS A 129 -6.51 12.62 8.54
C LYS A 129 -6.49 11.68 7.34
N ALA A 130 -6.63 10.38 7.57
CA ALA A 130 -6.64 9.40 6.48
C ALA A 130 -7.53 8.20 6.77
N ILE A 131 -7.90 7.54 5.68
CA ILE A 131 -8.44 6.19 5.66
C ILE A 131 -7.42 5.33 4.91
N LEU A 132 -6.95 4.25 5.54
CA LEU A 132 -6.16 3.21 4.91
C LEU A 132 -7.08 2.02 4.65
N ILE A 133 -7.26 1.67 3.40
CA ILE A 133 -7.99 0.45 3.00
C ILE A 133 -7.01 -0.63 2.55
N VAL A 134 -7.41 -1.88 2.71
CA VAL A 134 -6.60 -3.04 2.32
C VAL A 134 -7.41 -3.88 1.34
N HIS A 135 -6.85 -4.14 0.17
CA HIS A 135 -7.49 -5.01 -0.83
C HIS A 135 -7.28 -6.49 -0.48
N LEU A 136 -7.94 -6.91 0.60
CA LEU A 136 -7.75 -8.23 1.20
C LEU A 136 -8.09 -9.33 0.20
N TYR A 137 -7.20 -10.29 0.04
CA TYR A 137 -7.29 -11.39 -0.94
C TYR A 137 -7.40 -10.93 -2.40
N GLY A 138 -6.95 -9.72 -2.73
CA GLY A 138 -7.03 -9.17 -4.08
C GLY A 138 -8.40 -8.65 -4.48
N GLN A 139 -9.33 -8.53 -3.52
CA GLN A 139 -10.65 -7.95 -3.73
C GLN A 139 -10.60 -6.44 -3.46
N CYS A 140 -11.15 -5.64 -4.39
CA CYS A 140 -11.19 -4.19 -4.23
C CYS A 140 -12.01 -3.78 -3.00
N ALA A 141 -11.37 -3.05 -2.08
CA ALA A 141 -11.99 -2.52 -0.86
C ALA A 141 -12.55 -1.10 -1.05
N TYR A 142 -12.24 -0.44 -2.15
CA TYR A 142 -12.76 0.89 -2.44
C TYR A 142 -14.26 0.85 -2.72
N THR A 143 -14.98 1.81 -2.13
CA THR A 143 -16.38 2.08 -2.42
C THR A 143 -16.58 3.58 -2.68
N ASP A 144 -17.62 3.94 -3.42
CA ASP A 144 -17.96 5.35 -3.64
C ASP A 144 -18.18 6.09 -2.32
N LYS A 145 -18.74 5.42 -1.31
CA LYS A 145 -18.93 5.97 0.03
C LYS A 145 -17.62 6.35 0.71
N ILE A 146 -16.58 5.52 0.60
CA ILE A 146 -15.25 5.87 1.10
C ILE A 146 -14.72 7.12 0.41
N GLY A 147 -14.86 7.19 -0.92
CA GLY A 147 -14.48 8.37 -1.70
C GLY A 147 -15.25 9.64 -1.30
N GLU A 148 -16.55 9.52 -1.04
CA GLU A 148 -17.38 10.62 -0.54
C GLU A 148 -16.97 11.09 0.86
N LEU A 149 -16.67 10.16 1.78
CA LEU A 149 -16.18 10.48 3.12
C LEU A 149 -14.82 11.19 3.06
N CYS A 150 -13.90 10.71 2.20
CA CYS A 150 -12.63 11.38 1.99
C CYS A 150 -12.79 12.82 1.51
N LYS A 151 -13.71 13.07 0.58
CA LYS A 151 -14.03 14.43 0.10
C LYS A 151 -14.69 15.29 1.18
N LYS A 152 -15.71 14.74 1.87
CA LYS A 152 -16.49 15.44 2.88
C LYS A 152 -15.63 15.92 4.06
N TYR A 153 -14.72 15.07 4.51
CA TYR A 153 -13.87 15.34 5.68
C TYR A 153 -12.43 15.72 5.32
N ASN A 154 -12.13 15.91 4.03
CA ASN A 154 -10.79 16.23 3.52
C ASN A 154 -9.72 15.22 4.00
N LEU A 155 -10.04 13.93 3.96
CA LEU A 155 -9.16 12.85 4.35
C LEU A 155 -8.32 12.36 3.18
N LYS A 156 -7.11 11.86 3.47
CA LYS A 156 -6.28 11.14 2.50
C LYS A 156 -6.75 9.69 2.42
N LEU A 157 -6.76 9.15 1.21
CA LEU A 157 -6.96 7.71 0.99
C LEU A 157 -5.61 7.08 0.73
N VAL A 158 -5.30 6.03 1.50
CA VAL A 158 -4.14 5.17 1.31
C VAL A 158 -4.63 3.77 1.02
N GLU A 159 -4.04 3.11 0.01
CA GLU A 159 -4.45 1.78 -0.42
C GLU A 159 -3.30 0.80 -0.24
N ASP A 160 -3.49 -0.23 0.58
CA ASP A 160 -2.58 -1.35 0.75
C ASP A 160 -2.93 -2.43 -0.28
N ASN A 161 -2.09 -2.54 -1.28
CA ASN A 161 -2.25 -3.48 -2.41
C ASN A 161 -1.31 -4.69 -2.29
N ALA A 162 -0.88 -5.07 -1.10
CA ALA A 162 0.06 -6.19 -0.91
C ALA A 162 -0.47 -7.53 -1.43
N GLN A 163 -1.78 -7.71 -1.59
CA GLN A 163 -2.42 -8.90 -2.09
C GLN A 163 -3.08 -8.70 -3.44
#